data_794c55b79abd970997c33f397ceb5b59
#
_entry.id   794c55b79abd970997c33f397ceb5b59
#
_cell.length_a   1.000
_cell.length_b   1.000
_cell.length_c   1.000
_cell.angle_alpha   90.00
_cell.angle_beta   90.00
_cell.angle_gamma   90.00
#
_symmetry.space_group_name_H-M   'P 1'
#
loop_
_entity.id
_entity.type
_entity.pdbx_description
1 polymer ?
#
loop_
_entity_poly.entity_id
_entity_poly.type
_entity_poly.pdbx_seq_one_letter_code
_entity_poly.pdbx_strand_id
1 'polypeptide(L)'
;LISARIVPAPAAELSLANYAHGPCVSRLMIPYLRRAVAEKRRGANVLVYGLPGTGKTQLARAAADALGLKLYEVSTDKTENDTPRLQRWKSASVFLNSSRNALLAIDEAEDVFNEELETITDSGVFRSNKGEFNKLLETNAVPTFWITNSIEYIDPAMIRRFDLVIEVPTPDAECRRRMVEKVFGGNLSTEAVNRLAETERLAP
;
A
#
# COMPACT_ATOMS: atom_id res chain seq x y z
N LEU A 1 9.49 22.29 -13.98
CA LEU A 1 9.84 20.87 -13.77
C LEU A 1 9.25 20.47 -12.42
N ILE A 2 8.03 19.95 -12.45
CA ILE A 2 7.39 19.33 -11.27
C ILE A 2 8.14 18.01 -11.08
N SER A 3 9.13 18.02 -10.21
CA SER A 3 9.73 16.80 -9.68
C SER A 3 8.65 16.15 -8.81
N ALA A 4 7.78 15.36 -9.45
CA ALA A 4 6.96 14.43 -8.68
C ALA A 4 7.97 13.56 -7.92
N ARG A 5 8.02 13.71 -6.58
CA ARG A 5 8.90 12.90 -5.74
C ARG A 5 8.31 11.49 -5.62
N ILE A 6 8.36 10.76 -6.74
CA ILE A 6 8.07 9.34 -6.83
C ILE A 6 9.40 8.62 -6.98
N VAL A 7 9.56 7.57 -6.23
CA VAL A 7 10.77 6.75 -6.27
C VAL A 7 10.37 5.36 -6.77
N PRO A 8 11.10 4.77 -7.72
CA PRO A 8 10.91 3.36 -8.03
C PRO A 8 11.09 2.54 -6.75
N ALA A 9 10.13 1.71 -6.45
CA ALA A 9 10.22 0.83 -5.29
C ALA A 9 11.39 -0.16 -5.47
N PRO A 10 12.09 -0.51 -4.40
CA PRO A 10 13.03 -1.63 -4.43
C PRO A 10 12.30 -2.94 -4.72
N ALA A 11 13.04 -3.96 -5.17
CA ALA A 11 12.49 -5.30 -5.35
C ALA A 11 11.90 -5.84 -4.04
N ALA A 12 10.88 -6.69 -4.15
CA ALA A 12 10.27 -7.29 -2.97
C ALA A 12 11.25 -8.27 -2.29
N GLU A 13 11.37 -8.15 -0.98
CA GLU A 13 12.12 -9.12 -0.15
C GLU A 13 11.28 -10.37 0.16
N LEU A 14 9.95 -10.21 0.17
CA LEU A 14 8.96 -11.25 0.38
C LEU A 14 8.26 -11.59 -0.94
N SER A 15 7.95 -12.88 -1.12
CA SER A 15 7.13 -13.33 -2.24
C SER A 15 5.66 -13.42 -1.85
N LEU A 16 4.76 -13.50 -2.82
CA LEU A 16 3.33 -13.71 -2.56
C LEU A 16 3.03 -14.98 -1.76
N ALA A 17 3.91 -15.98 -1.82
CA ALA A 17 3.78 -17.21 -1.03
C ALA A 17 3.85 -16.95 0.48
N ASN A 18 4.50 -15.87 0.92
CA ASN A 18 4.54 -15.46 2.32
C ASN A 18 3.19 -14.93 2.82
N TYR A 19 2.28 -14.57 1.90
CA TYR A 19 0.92 -14.08 2.18
C TYR A 19 -0.16 -15.14 1.89
N ALA A 20 0.20 -16.41 1.81
CA ALA A 20 -0.71 -17.51 1.45
C ALA A 20 -1.88 -17.72 2.43
N HIS A 21 -1.77 -17.17 3.65
CA HIS A 21 -2.85 -17.19 4.65
C HIS A 21 -4.02 -16.25 4.32
N GLY A 22 -3.85 -15.32 3.37
CA GLY A 22 -4.92 -14.48 2.85
C GLY A 22 -5.38 -14.95 1.47
N PRO A 23 -6.45 -15.77 1.34
CA PRO A 23 -6.98 -16.19 0.03
C PRO A 23 -7.35 -15.00 -0.86
N CYS A 24 -7.57 -13.82 -0.29
CA CYS A 24 -7.85 -12.59 -1.02
C CYS A 24 -6.66 -12.11 -1.87
N VAL A 25 -5.42 -12.33 -1.43
CA VAL A 25 -4.24 -11.80 -2.13
C VAL A 25 -4.04 -12.47 -3.48
N SER A 26 -3.91 -13.79 -3.51
CA SER A 26 -3.60 -14.51 -4.76
C SER A 26 -4.83 -14.72 -5.65
N ARG A 27 -6.01 -14.89 -5.05
CA ARG A 27 -7.24 -15.21 -5.79
C ARG A 27 -8.01 -13.98 -6.30
N LEU A 28 -7.90 -12.84 -5.61
CA LEU A 28 -8.63 -11.63 -5.96
C LEU A 28 -7.72 -10.51 -6.42
N MET A 29 -6.73 -10.11 -5.61
CA MET A 29 -5.92 -8.92 -5.87
C MET A 29 -5.08 -9.05 -7.14
N ILE A 30 -4.37 -10.16 -7.33
CA ILE A 30 -3.49 -10.32 -8.49
C ILE A 30 -4.29 -10.38 -9.81
N PRO A 31 -5.36 -11.20 -9.94
CA PRO A 31 -6.20 -11.17 -11.14
C PRO A 31 -6.86 -9.82 -11.38
N TYR A 32 -7.33 -9.14 -10.32
CA TYR A 32 -7.91 -7.81 -10.41
C TYR A 32 -6.93 -6.79 -10.97
N LEU A 33 -5.73 -6.67 -10.38
CA LEU A 33 -4.70 -5.73 -10.83
C LEU A 33 -4.23 -6.02 -12.26
N ARG A 34 -4.05 -7.30 -12.60
CA ARG A 34 -3.68 -7.71 -13.97
C ARG A 34 -4.70 -7.21 -14.97
N ARG A 35 -5.99 -7.40 -14.67
CA ARG A 35 -7.08 -6.95 -15.54
C ARG A 35 -7.16 -5.42 -15.60
N ALA A 36 -7.05 -4.73 -14.44
CA ALA A 36 -7.10 -3.28 -14.37
C ALA A 36 -6.01 -2.61 -15.22
N VAL A 37 -4.78 -3.16 -15.20
CA VAL A 37 -3.67 -2.67 -16.03
C VAL A 37 -3.92 -2.98 -17.52
N ALA A 38 -4.32 -4.19 -17.85
CA ALA A 38 -4.56 -4.61 -19.24
C ALA A 38 -5.67 -3.77 -19.91
N GLU A 39 -6.76 -3.50 -19.18
CA GLU A 39 -7.91 -2.73 -19.65
C GLU A 39 -7.75 -1.22 -19.46
N LYS A 40 -6.64 -0.76 -18.88
CA LYS A 40 -6.43 0.66 -18.50
C LYS A 40 -7.59 1.20 -17.67
N ARG A 41 -8.07 0.40 -16.74
CA ARG A 41 -9.17 0.77 -15.87
C ARG A 41 -8.79 2.00 -15.05
N ARG A 42 -9.63 3.02 -15.10
CA ARG A 42 -9.51 4.19 -14.21
C ARG A 42 -10.14 3.87 -12.86
N GLY A 43 -9.64 4.53 -11.83
CA GLY A 43 -10.16 4.39 -10.49
C GLY A 43 -9.83 3.04 -9.84
N ALA A 44 -8.75 2.38 -10.25
CA ALA A 44 -8.33 1.12 -9.65
C ALA A 44 -7.55 1.39 -8.35
N ASN A 45 -8.17 1.09 -7.20
CA ASN A 45 -7.59 1.37 -5.89
C ASN A 45 -7.71 0.15 -4.96
N VAL A 46 -6.61 -0.19 -4.31
CA VAL A 46 -6.52 -1.26 -3.31
C VAL A 46 -6.10 -0.66 -1.99
N LEU A 47 -6.94 -0.79 -0.96
CA LEU A 47 -6.59 -0.44 0.41
C LEU A 47 -5.99 -1.65 1.11
N VAL A 48 -4.78 -1.49 1.64
CA VAL A 48 -4.07 -2.52 2.41
C VAL A 48 -3.88 -2.01 3.82
N TYR A 49 -4.39 -2.74 4.81
CA TYR A 49 -4.29 -2.34 6.20
C TYR A 49 -3.82 -3.49 7.11
N GLY A 50 -3.39 -3.16 8.31
CA GLY A 50 -2.92 -4.10 9.33
C GLY A 50 -1.88 -3.49 10.24
N LEU A 51 -1.49 -4.18 11.29
CA LEU A 51 -0.54 -3.67 12.29
C LEU A 51 0.80 -3.26 11.65
N PRO A 52 1.55 -2.32 12.26
CA PRO A 52 2.90 -1.98 11.82
C PRO A 52 3.78 -3.24 11.75
N GLY A 53 4.64 -3.32 10.72
CA GLY A 53 5.58 -4.43 10.57
C GLY A 53 4.99 -5.71 9.98
N THR A 54 3.70 -5.78 9.62
CA THR A 54 3.11 -7.01 9.03
C THR A 54 3.47 -7.26 7.57
N GLY A 55 4.27 -6.38 6.94
CA GLY A 55 4.72 -6.55 5.55
C GLY A 55 3.79 -5.95 4.50
N LYS A 56 2.93 -4.99 4.84
CA LYS A 56 1.99 -4.34 3.88
C LYS A 56 2.68 -3.75 2.65
N THR A 57 3.74 -3.00 2.85
CA THR A 57 4.53 -2.39 1.77
C THR A 57 5.22 -3.46 0.93
N GLN A 58 5.73 -4.52 1.57
CA GLN A 58 6.30 -5.67 0.88
C GLN A 58 5.25 -6.43 0.05
N LEU A 59 3.98 -6.47 0.50
CA LEU A 59 2.89 -7.06 -0.28
C LEU A 59 2.67 -6.30 -1.60
N ALA A 60 2.67 -4.97 -1.57
CA ALA A 60 2.54 -4.17 -2.79
C ALA A 60 3.71 -4.39 -3.75
N ARG A 61 4.94 -4.47 -3.25
CA ARG A 61 6.15 -4.81 -4.02
C ARG A 61 6.06 -6.21 -4.62
N ALA A 62 5.72 -7.21 -3.81
CA ALA A 62 5.56 -8.60 -4.27
C ALA A 62 4.46 -8.75 -5.32
N ALA A 63 3.37 -7.96 -5.21
CA ALA A 63 2.32 -7.95 -6.22
C ALA A 63 2.82 -7.35 -7.55
N ALA A 64 3.59 -6.28 -7.50
CA ALA A 64 4.19 -5.68 -8.70
C ALA A 64 5.15 -6.65 -9.40
N ASP A 65 6.05 -7.28 -8.64
CA ASP A 65 6.99 -8.28 -9.16
C ASP A 65 6.28 -9.47 -9.81
N ALA A 66 5.23 -10.00 -9.16
CA ALA A 66 4.43 -11.10 -9.69
C ALA A 66 3.64 -10.75 -10.97
N LEU A 67 3.37 -9.47 -11.18
CA LEU A 67 2.71 -8.96 -12.37
C LEU A 67 3.70 -8.49 -13.45
N GLY A 68 5.00 -8.44 -13.16
CA GLY A 68 6.02 -7.88 -14.05
C GLY A 68 5.87 -6.37 -14.26
N LEU A 69 5.35 -5.65 -13.24
CA LEU A 69 5.07 -4.22 -13.27
C LEU A 69 6.08 -3.46 -12.42
N LYS A 70 6.25 -2.18 -12.73
CA LYS A 70 7.05 -1.27 -11.91
C LYS A 70 6.17 -0.63 -10.84
N LEU A 71 6.55 -0.77 -9.58
CA LEU A 71 5.93 -0.03 -8.49
C LEU A 71 6.68 1.29 -8.28
N TYR A 72 5.94 2.36 -8.08
CA TYR A 72 6.46 3.66 -7.69
C TYR A 72 5.86 4.05 -6.35
N GLU A 73 6.69 4.45 -5.41
CA GLU A 73 6.26 4.91 -4.10
C GLU A 73 6.22 6.43 -4.06
N VAL A 74 5.14 6.97 -3.50
CA VAL A 74 5.03 8.42 -3.24
C VAL A 74 5.80 8.71 -1.97
N SER A 75 6.86 9.54 -2.07
CA SER A 75 7.74 9.85 -0.95
C SER A 75 6.98 10.40 0.27
N THR A 76 7.38 9.94 1.45
CA THR A 76 6.92 10.41 2.76
C THR A 76 7.71 11.61 3.27
N ASP A 77 8.84 11.97 2.62
CA ASP A 77 9.71 13.04 3.09
C ASP A 77 8.96 14.38 3.17
N LYS A 78 8.91 14.94 4.36
CA LYS A 78 8.35 16.28 4.64
C LYS A 78 9.51 17.27 4.70
N THR A 79 9.58 18.22 3.77
CA THR A 79 10.41 19.42 3.88
C THR A 79 9.51 20.65 3.97
N GLU A 80 9.97 21.74 4.63
CA GLU A 80 9.15 22.91 4.99
C GLU A 80 8.37 23.59 3.83
N ASN A 81 8.72 23.31 2.57
CA ASN A 81 8.07 23.84 1.37
C ASN A 81 7.45 22.73 0.49
N ASP A 82 7.04 21.64 1.06
CA ASP A 82 6.63 20.48 0.27
C ASP A 82 5.17 20.53 -0.20
N THR A 83 5.01 20.12 -1.46
CA THR A 83 3.71 19.84 -2.06
C THR A 83 2.99 18.75 -1.24
N PRO A 84 1.72 18.91 -0.87
CA PRO A 84 0.94 17.88 -0.17
C PRO A 84 1.03 16.51 -0.84
N ARG A 85 1.03 15.43 -0.06
CA ARG A 85 1.22 14.06 -0.59
C ARG A 85 0.16 13.69 -1.62
N LEU A 86 -1.08 14.14 -1.44
CA LEU A 86 -2.15 13.94 -2.42
C LEU A 86 -1.82 14.58 -3.77
N GLN A 87 -1.25 15.79 -3.78
CA GLN A 87 -0.87 16.46 -5.03
C GLN A 87 0.32 15.77 -5.69
N ARG A 88 1.25 15.20 -4.92
CA ARG A 88 2.34 14.38 -5.46
C ARG A 88 1.78 13.14 -6.15
N TRP A 89 0.83 12.44 -5.50
CA TRP A 89 0.16 11.30 -6.08
C TRP A 89 -0.62 11.65 -7.35
N LYS A 90 -1.38 12.78 -7.36
CA LYS A 90 -2.07 13.28 -8.55
C LYS A 90 -1.07 13.47 -9.71
N SER A 91 0.03 14.16 -9.44
CA SER A 91 1.07 14.44 -10.44
C SER A 91 1.73 13.16 -10.95
N ALA A 92 2.01 12.21 -10.04
CA ALA A 92 2.55 10.90 -10.36
C ALA A 92 1.60 10.10 -11.26
N SER A 93 0.31 10.08 -10.91
CA SER A 93 -0.72 9.38 -11.67
C SER A 93 -0.86 9.93 -13.09
N VAL A 94 -0.80 11.26 -13.26
CA VAL A 94 -0.79 11.90 -14.58
C VAL A 94 0.47 11.56 -15.36
N PHE A 95 1.64 11.68 -14.73
CA PHE A 95 2.93 11.40 -15.38
C PHE A 95 3.04 9.92 -15.83
N LEU A 96 2.60 9.00 -15.01
CA LEU A 96 2.65 7.57 -15.30
C LEU A 96 1.48 7.06 -16.15
N ASN A 97 0.50 7.89 -16.49
CA ASN A 97 -0.66 7.50 -17.29
C ASN A 97 -0.29 6.92 -18.67
N SER A 98 0.80 7.38 -19.25
CA SER A 98 1.34 6.84 -20.51
C SER A 98 2.10 5.51 -20.30
N SER A 99 2.52 5.22 -19.10
CA SER A 99 3.22 3.98 -18.75
C SER A 99 2.22 2.84 -18.61
N ARG A 100 2.34 1.83 -19.47
CA ARG A 100 1.43 0.66 -19.43
C ARG A 100 1.77 -0.34 -18.32
N ASN A 101 2.90 -0.15 -17.64
CA ASN A 101 3.48 -1.11 -16.71
C ASN A 101 3.79 -0.50 -15.35
N ALA A 102 2.95 0.42 -14.87
CA ALA A 102 3.17 1.11 -13.61
C ALA A 102 2.05 0.84 -12.61
N LEU A 103 2.44 0.70 -11.34
CA LEU A 103 1.58 0.76 -10.17
C LEU A 103 2.10 1.89 -9.27
N LEU A 104 1.22 2.46 -8.47
CA LEU A 104 1.56 3.44 -7.43
C LEU A 104 1.33 2.84 -6.04
N ALA A 105 2.12 3.28 -5.07
CA ALA A 105 1.88 3.01 -3.66
C ALA A 105 2.00 4.30 -2.84
N ILE A 106 1.08 4.48 -1.91
CA ILE A 106 1.10 5.50 -0.88
C ILE A 106 1.15 4.76 0.45
N ASP A 107 2.28 4.81 1.10
CA ASP A 107 2.43 4.30 2.47
C ASP A 107 1.99 5.36 3.47
N GLU A 108 1.57 4.95 4.68
CA GLU A 108 1.01 5.85 5.69
C GLU A 108 -0.12 6.73 5.10
N ALA A 109 -1.06 6.09 4.40
CA ALA A 109 -2.13 6.78 3.69
C ALA A 109 -3.08 7.54 4.62
N GLU A 110 -3.06 7.25 5.93
CA GLU A 110 -3.77 7.98 6.97
C GLU A 110 -3.46 9.49 6.95
N ASP A 111 -2.21 9.86 6.68
CA ASP A 111 -1.82 11.26 6.56
C ASP A 111 -2.57 11.97 5.43
N VAL A 112 -2.72 11.29 4.27
CA VAL A 112 -3.45 11.84 3.12
C VAL A 112 -4.95 11.95 3.43
N PHE A 113 -5.51 10.97 4.12
CA PHE A 113 -6.93 10.99 4.49
C PHE A 113 -7.23 12.11 5.50
N ASN A 114 -6.30 12.36 6.44
CA ASN A 114 -6.44 13.41 7.43
C ASN A 114 -6.22 14.81 6.83
N GLU A 115 -5.23 15.00 5.96
CA GLU A 115 -4.99 16.27 5.24
C GLU A 115 -6.24 16.74 4.49
N GLU A 116 -7.03 15.82 3.92
CA GLU A 116 -8.28 16.16 3.23
C GLU A 116 -9.43 16.55 4.18
N LEU A 117 -9.36 16.13 5.44
CA LEU A 117 -10.36 16.49 6.45
C LEU A 117 -10.11 17.87 7.08
N GLU A 118 -8.85 18.35 7.07
CA GLU A 118 -8.40 19.51 7.83
C GLU A 118 -8.01 20.73 6.98
N THR A 119 -8.42 20.83 5.72
CA THR A 119 -8.08 22.03 4.93
C THR A 119 -8.78 23.27 5.52
N ILE A 120 -8.05 23.99 6.37
CA ILE A 120 -8.45 25.31 6.88
C ILE A 120 -8.19 26.30 5.73
N THR A 121 -9.26 26.92 5.22
CA THR A 121 -9.10 28.04 4.29
C THR A 121 -8.76 29.32 5.08
N ASP A 122 -8.03 30.27 4.46
CA ASP A 122 -7.67 31.59 5.04
C ASP A 122 -8.90 32.37 5.59
N SER A 123 -10.11 31.99 5.21
CA SER A 123 -11.38 32.55 5.68
C SER A 123 -11.99 31.82 6.87
N GLY A 124 -11.31 30.83 7.47
CA GLY A 124 -11.80 30.09 8.64
C GLY A 124 -12.97 29.14 8.34
N VAL A 125 -13.28 28.92 7.08
CA VAL A 125 -14.35 27.99 6.66
C VAL A 125 -13.75 26.60 6.43
N PHE A 126 -14.17 25.63 7.22
CA PHE A 126 -13.85 24.21 6.98
C PHE A 126 -14.50 23.76 5.67
N ARG A 127 -13.74 23.65 4.60
CA ARG A 127 -14.18 22.95 3.38
C ARG A 127 -13.70 21.51 3.46
N SER A 128 -14.64 20.61 3.64
CA SER A 128 -14.38 19.20 3.44
C SER A 128 -14.21 18.94 1.93
N ASN A 129 -13.01 18.65 1.49
CA ASN A 129 -12.71 18.28 0.08
C ASN A 129 -13.08 16.81 -0.23
N LYS A 130 -13.89 16.16 0.64
CA LYS A 130 -14.30 14.74 0.47
C LYS A 130 -14.80 14.41 -0.93
N GLY A 131 -15.56 15.34 -1.54
CA GLY A 131 -16.08 15.13 -2.90
C GLY A 131 -14.99 15.13 -3.97
N GLU A 132 -13.98 15.96 -3.82
CA GLU A 132 -12.84 16.01 -4.75
C GLU A 132 -11.97 14.75 -4.60
N PHE A 133 -11.68 14.35 -3.38
CA PHE A 133 -10.92 13.12 -3.11
C PHE A 133 -11.63 11.87 -3.65
N ASN A 134 -12.94 11.74 -3.40
CA ASN A 134 -13.73 10.65 -3.97
C ASN A 134 -13.65 10.60 -5.50
N LYS A 135 -13.80 11.77 -6.15
CA LYS A 135 -13.65 11.87 -7.60
C LYS A 135 -12.25 11.46 -8.08
N LEU A 136 -11.23 11.77 -7.31
CA LEU A 136 -9.86 11.36 -7.61
C LEU A 136 -9.68 9.85 -7.53
N LEU A 137 -10.20 9.21 -6.48
CA LEU A 137 -10.20 7.75 -6.37
C LEU A 137 -10.93 7.08 -7.53
N GLU A 138 -12.01 7.69 -8.03
CA GLU A 138 -12.79 7.15 -9.15
C GLU A 138 -12.14 7.36 -10.53
N THR A 139 -11.19 8.29 -10.64
CA THR A 139 -10.66 8.72 -11.95
C THR A 139 -9.16 8.56 -12.11
N ASN A 140 -8.43 8.13 -11.09
CA ASN A 140 -6.98 7.96 -11.19
C ASN A 140 -6.62 7.01 -12.35
N ALA A 141 -5.54 7.36 -13.05
CA ALA A 141 -5.17 6.69 -14.29
C ALA A 141 -4.28 5.46 -14.06
N VAL A 142 -3.65 5.34 -12.88
CA VAL A 142 -2.71 4.29 -12.52
C VAL A 142 -3.22 3.54 -11.31
N PRO A 143 -3.32 2.20 -11.34
CA PRO A 143 -3.75 1.43 -10.17
C PRO A 143 -2.86 1.74 -8.97
N THR A 144 -3.50 2.01 -7.83
CA THR A 144 -2.82 2.53 -6.64
C THR A 144 -3.08 1.65 -5.42
N PHE A 145 -2.01 1.32 -4.70
CA PHE A 145 -2.06 0.78 -3.35
C PHE A 145 -2.07 1.93 -2.33
N TRP A 146 -3.02 1.88 -1.43
CA TRP A 146 -3.16 2.75 -0.28
C TRP A 146 -2.89 1.93 0.96
N ILE A 147 -1.80 2.23 1.66
CA ILE A 147 -1.30 1.41 2.76
C ILE A 147 -1.47 2.19 4.06
N THR A 148 -2.13 1.58 5.05
CA THR A 148 -2.38 2.20 6.36
C THR A 148 -2.17 1.21 7.49
N ASN A 149 -1.87 1.71 8.67
CA ASN A 149 -1.74 0.89 9.87
C ASN A 149 -3.08 0.58 10.54
N SER A 150 -4.09 1.41 10.32
CA SER A 150 -5.43 1.20 10.88
C SER A 150 -6.51 1.66 9.91
N ILE A 151 -7.56 0.86 9.78
CA ILE A 151 -8.76 1.17 9.00
C ILE A 151 -9.79 1.95 9.83
N GLU A 152 -9.68 1.92 11.15
CA GLU A 152 -10.68 2.49 12.06
C GLU A 152 -10.79 4.01 11.97
N TYR A 153 -9.70 4.67 11.56
CA TYR A 153 -9.64 6.12 11.40
C TYR A 153 -10.07 6.60 10.00
N ILE A 154 -10.39 5.69 9.10
CA ILE A 154 -10.84 6.03 7.74
C ILE A 154 -12.36 6.10 7.72
N ASP A 155 -12.89 7.18 7.16
CA ASP A 155 -14.34 7.33 6.98
C ASP A 155 -14.91 6.12 6.19
N PRO A 156 -15.93 5.41 6.72
CA PRO A 156 -16.55 4.29 6.02
C PRO A 156 -17.07 4.63 4.61
N ALA A 157 -17.43 5.90 4.37
CA ALA A 157 -17.81 6.36 3.04
C ALA A 157 -16.62 6.37 2.06
N MET A 158 -15.42 6.62 2.54
CA MET A 158 -14.18 6.51 1.74
C MET A 158 -13.79 5.06 1.48
N ILE A 159 -13.91 4.19 2.50
CA ILE A 159 -13.56 2.76 2.37
C ILE A 159 -14.35 2.11 1.22
N ARG A 160 -15.61 2.50 1.03
CA ARG A 160 -16.48 1.99 -0.07
C ARG A 160 -16.02 2.39 -1.48
N ARG A 161 -15.05 3.29 -1.61
CA ARG A 161 -14.49 3.73 -2.89
C ARG A 161 -13.28 2.91 -3.32
N PHE A 162 -12.80 2.06 -2.44
CA PHE A 162 -11.74 1.11 -2.80
C PHE A 162 -12.36 -0.14 -3.44
N ASP A 163 -11.75 -0.61 -4.51
CA ASP A 163 -12.21 -1.83 -5.19
C ASP A 163 -11.90 -3.08 -4.38
N LEU A 164 -10.80 -3.06 -3.65
CA LEU A 164 -10.39 -4.12 -2.73
C LEU A 164 -9.90 -3.51 -1.43
N VAL A 165 -10.33 -4.12 -0.33
CA VAL A 165 -9.86 -3.81 1.02
C VAL A 165 -9.25 -5.09 1.59
N ILE A 166 -7.94 -5.07 1.86
CA ILE A 166 -7.17 -6.26 2.21
C ILE A 166 -6.50 -6.07 3.55
N GLU A 167 -6.82 -6.94 4.48
CA GLU A 167 -6.09 -7.03 5.74
C GLU A 167 -4.83 -7.87 5.56
N VAL A 168 -3.71 -7.37 6.09
CA VAL A 168 -2.49 -8.14 6.27
C VAL A 168 -2.38 -8.45 7.77
N PRO A 169 -2.81 -9.64 8.18
CA PRO A 169 -2.83 -10.01 9.58
C PRO A 169 -1.40 -10.23 10.11
N THR A 170 -1.26 -10.18 11.40
CA THR A 170 -0.01 -10.62 12.06
C THR A 170 0.25 -12.09 11.68
N PRO A 171 1.47 -12.44 11.26
CA PRO A 171 1.80 -13.82 10.93
C PRO A 171 1.54 -14.74 12.13
N ASP A 172 0.97 -15.91 11.88
CA ASP A 172 0.83 -16.95 12.88
C ASP A 172 2.18 -17.58 13.26
N ALA A 173 2.21 -18.41 14.31
CA ALA A 173 3.44 -19.02 14.80
C ALA A 173 4.14 -19.88 13.73
N GLU A 174 3.39 -20.55 12.86
CA GLU A 174 3.93 -21.37 11.80
C GLU A 174 4.57 -20.49 10.69
N CYS A 175 3.93 -19.38 10.34
CA CYS A 175 4.49 -18.41 9.41
C CYS A 175 5.75 -17.75 9.98
N ARG A 176 5.71 -17.36 11.26
CA ARG A 176 6.90 -16.83 11.95
C ARG A 176 8.04 -17.83 12.00
N ARG A 177 7.76 -19.12 12.24
CA ARG A 177 8.78 -20.17 12.19
C ARG A 177 9.49 -20.21 10.85
N ARG A 178 8.73 -20.26 9.75
CA ARG A 178 9.28 -20.28 8.39
C ARG A 178 10.10 -19.02 8.09
N MET A 179 9.71 -17.86 8.60
CA MET A 179 10.48 -16.63 8.47
C MET A 179 11.82 -16.72 9.21
N VAL A 180 11.81 -17.18 10.46
CA VAL A 180 13.02 -17.38 11.28
C VAL A 180 13.97 -18.37 10.60
N GLU A 181 13.46 -19.51 10.13
CA GLU A 181 14.25 -20.50 9.41
C GLU A 181 14.90 -19.95 8.13
N LYS A 182 14.14 -19.15 7.39
CA LYS A 182 14.64 -18.51 6.17
C LYS A 182 15.73 -17.47 6.45
N VAL A 183 15.57 -16.66 7.49
CA VAL A 183 16.54 -15.61 7.84
C VAL A 183 17.81 -16.19 8.42
N PHE A 184 17.70 -17.17 9.29
CA PHE A 184 18.86 -17.72 10.00
C PHE A 184 19.48 -18.95 9.33
N GLY A 185 18.86 -19.50 8.26
CA GLY A 185 19.46 -20.50 7.39
C GLY A 185 19.92 -21.78 8.07
N GLY A 186 19.23 -22.23 9.11
CA GLY A 186 19.60 -23.43 9.87
C GLY A 186 20.71 -23.23 10.92
N ASN A 187 21.16 -22.00 11.15
CA ASN A 187 22.17 -21.67 12.17
C ASN A 187 21.61 -21.64 13.61
N LEU A 188 20.30 -21.82 13.76
CA LEU A 188 19.64 -21.88 15.07
C LEU A 188 19.18 -23.30 15.38
N SER A 189 19.20 -23.67 16.67
CA SER A 189 18.59 -24.92 17.12
C SER A 189 17.07 -24.84 16.92
N THR A 190 16.43 -26.00 16.74
CA THR A 190 14.96 -26.11 16.63
C THR A 190 14.24 -25.47 17.81
N GLU A 191 14.82 -25.60 19.02
CA GLU A 191 14.27 -24.99 20.23
C GLU A 191 14.34 -23.45 20.16
N ALA A 192 15.43 -22.86 19.68
CA ALA A 192 15.57 -21.43 19.50
C ALA A 192 14.60 -20.89 18.43
N VAL A 193 14.43 -21.63 17.33
CA VAL A 193 13.45 -21.29 16.28
C VAL A 193 12.02 -21.27 16.85
N ASN A 194 11.65 -22.31 17.63
CA ASN A 194 10.31 -22.37 18.23
C ASN A 194 10.08 -21.21 19.21
N ARG A 195 11.04 -20.94 20.09
CA ARG A 195 10.96 -19.82 21.04
C ARG A 195 10.78 -18.46 20.34
N LEU A 196 11.53 -18.22 19.26
CA LEU A 196 11.39 -17.02 18.45
C LEU A 196 10.00 -16.96 17.77
N ALA A 197 9.54 -18.08 17.22
CA ALA A 197 8.23 -18.14 16.55
C ALA A 197 7.04 -17.93 17.50
N GLU A 198 7.18 -18.27 18.76
CA GLU A 198 6.17 -18.04 19.81
C GLU A 198 6.11 -16.56 20.25
N THR A 199 7.12 -15.76 19.94
CA THR A 199 7.14 -14.34 20.28
C THR A 199 6.16 -13.57 19.42
N GLU A 200 5.04 -13.12 19.98
CA GLU A 200 3.95 -12.44 19.25
C GLU A 200 4.35 -11.11 18.56
N ARG A 201 5.48 -10.53 18.95
CA ARG A 201 5.99 -9.25 18.41
C ARG A 201 6.96 -9.41 17.23
N LEU A 202 7.25 -10.64 16.81
CA LEU A 202 8.06 -10.87 15.61
C LEU A 202 7.19 -10.63 14.36
N ALA A 203 7.43 -9.46 13.77
CA ALA A 203 6.96 -9.11 12.43
C ALA A 203 8.11 -9.25 11.43
N PRO A 204 7.82 -9.45 10.14
CA PRO A 204 8.84 -9.57 9.09
C PRO A 204 9.67 -8.32 8.96
#